data_1ab7510b09329d20eafdbde105b98be2
#
_entry.id   1ab7510b09329d20eafdbde105b98be2
#
_cell.length_a   1.000
_cell.length_b   1.000
_cell.length_c   1.000
_cell.angle_alpha   90.00
_cell.angle_beta   90.00
_cell.angle_gamma   90.00
#
_symmetry.space_group_name_H-M   'P 1'
#
loop_
_entity.id
_entity.type
_entity.pdbx_description
1 polymer ?
#
loop_
_entity_poly.entity_id
_entity_poly.type
_entity_poly.pdbx_seq_one_letter_code
_entity_poly.pdbx_strand_id
1 'polypeptide(L)'
;MRLRIGKIDWPNHAIGFFSALFGILIAFELDQWRETRNHQEEARNAFDKLKQEIQINKNSLHTSVKTNLHFLDMLQAELLPHINAKLQYIGTAKVATVINSKVKTIALIDLNDTTSSTVIAPVIITMGNFLHPILHNSAWESAKATGVINYIEYEKVLTISYVYNASRITEELAEIKMLLRQADEINTKPGLEKLVAGLKKSLILIQSELTDYDTFVRIIEQME
;
A
#
# COMPACT_ATOMS: atom_id res chain seq x y z
N MET A 1 64.73 18.50 58.93
CA MET A 1 64.40 18.55 57.49
C MET A 1 63.18 19.46 57.32
N ARG A 2 63.35 20.71 56.84
CA ARG A 2 62.20 21.64 56.65
C ARG A 2 61.70 21.53 55.21
N LEU A 3 60.54 20.96 55.02
CA LEU A 3 59.83 20.95 53.76
C LEU A 3 59.48 22.38 53.37
N ARG A 4 60.16 22.95 52.37
CA ARG A 4 59.76 24.21 51.73
C ARG A 4 58.50 23.89 50.90
N ILE A 5 57.34 24.25 51.48
CA ILE A 5 56.11 24.31 50.72
C ILE A 5 56.23 25.50 49.75
N GLY A 6 56.49 25.21 48.45
CA GLY A 6 56.55 26.21 47.41
C GLY A 6 55.23 26.95 47.39
N LYS A 7 55.25 28.27 47.14
CA LYS A 7 54.05 29.08 46.95
C LYS A 7 53.22 28.48 45.81
N ILE A 8 52.05 27.97 46.10
CA ILE A 8 51.12 27.49 45.09
C ILE A 8 50.68 28.73 44.24
N ASP A 9 50.93 28.71 42.96
CA ASP A 9 50.54 29.76 42.01
C ASP A 9 49.07 29.56 41.60
N TRP A 10 48.17 29.95 42.55
CA TRP A 10 46.72 29.82 42.41
C TRP A 10 46.15 30.43 41.12
N PRO A 11 46.60 31.58 40.61
CA PRO A 11 46.07 32.14 39.35
C PRO A 11 46.33 31.23 38.13
N ASN A 12 47.51 30.68 38.00
CA ASN A 12 47.83 29.79 36.88
C ASN A 12 47.09 28.46 36.94
N HIS A 13 46.89 27.92 38.16
CA HIS A 13 46.07 26.71 38.34
C HIS A 13 44.60 26.98 38.04
N ALA A 14 44.04 28.12 38.44
CA ALA A 14 42.68 28.54 38.14
C ALA A 14 42.46 28.68 36.62
N ILE A 15 43.38 29.40 35.93
CA ILE A 15 43.32 29.55 34.46
C ILE A 15 43.37 28.21 33.77
N GLY A 16 44.28 27.30 34.17
CA GLY A 16 44.39 25.95 33.63
C GLY A 16 43.11 25.14 33.83
N PHE A 17 42.52 25.22 35.03
CA PHE A 17 41.26 24.53 35.34
C PHE A 17 40.09 25.06 34.49
N PHE A 18 39.91 26.37 34.39
CA PHE A 18 38.85 26.95 33.57
C PHE A 18 39.05 26.67 32.07
N SER A 19 40.28 26.71 31.58
CA SER A 19 40.57 26.37 30.18
C SER A 19 40.20 24.90 29.88
N ALA A 20 40.53 23.98 30.78
CA ALA A 20 40.14 22.57 30.62
C ALA A 20 38.61 22.39 30.69
N LEU A 21 37.95 23.09 31.65
CA LEU A 21 36.48 23.03 31.78
C LEU A 21 35.80 23.56 30.52
N PHE A 22 36.23 24.73 29.99
CA PHE A 22 35.68 25.28 28.75
C PHE A 22 35.95 24.36 27.54
N GLY A 23 37.12 23.73 27.45
CA GLY A 23 37.43 22.77 26.42
C GLY A 23 36.47 21.57 26.41
N ILE A 24 36.16 21.06 27.61
CA ILE A 24 35.19 19.94 27.76
C ILE A 24 33.78 20.39 27.39
N LEU A 25 33.34 21.58 27.86
CA LEU A 25 32.00 22.10 27.53
C LEU A 25 31.82 22.30 26.03
N ILE A 26 32.83 22.91 25.37
CA ILE A 26 32.79 23.10 23.90
C ILE A 26 32.76 21.75 23.18
N ALA A 27 33.51 20.75 23.65
CA ALA A 27 33.50 19.43 23.07
C ALA A 27 32.12 18.76 23.17
N PHE A 28 31.44 18.86 24.32
CA PHE A 28 30.08 18.36 24.52
C PHE A 28 29.07 19.08 23.62
N GLU A 29 29.15 20.41 23.52
CA GLU A 29 28.24 21.18 22.65
C GLU A 29 28.43 20.82 21.17
N LEU A 30 29.66 20.62 20.72
CA LEU A 30 29.95 20.20 19.34
C LEU A 30 29.45 18.79 19.07
N ASP A 31 29.61 17.87 20.03
CA ASP A 31 29.12 16.50 19.88
C ASP A 31 27.58 16.46 19.83
N GLN A 32 26.92 17.18 20.73
CA GLN A 32 25.46 17.32 20.75
C GLN A 32 24.92 17.97 19.47
N TRP A 33 25.60 19.00 18.96
CA TRP A 33 25.25 19.64 17.68
C TRP A 33 25.38 18.66 16.50
N ARG A 34 26.46 17.86 16.47
CA ARG A 34 26.68 16.85 15.44
C ARG A 34 25.62 15.75 15.49
N GLU A 35 25.31 15.26 16.69
CA GLU A 35 24.26 14.25 16.89
C GLU A 35 22.90 14.76 16.44
N THR A 36 22.50 15.97 16.84
CA THR A 36 21.25 16.59 16.42
C THR A 36 21.16 16.71 14.90
N ARG A 37 22.25 17.14 14.25
CA ARG A 37 22.29 17.25 12.80
C ARG A 37 22.16 15.88 12.10
N ASN A 38 22.82 14.85 12.62
CA ASN A 38 22.70 13.50 12.08
C ASN A 38 21.25 12.98 12.20
N HIS A 39 20.60 13.17 13.34
CA HIS A 39 19.20 12.79 13.53
C HIS A 39 18.25 13.53 12.60
N GLN A 40 18.49 14.82 12.36
CA GLN A 40 17.68 15.58 11.39
C GLN A 40 17.85 15.05 9.96
N GLU A 41 19.06 14.68 9.56
CA GLU A 41 19.33 14.10 8.25
C GLU A 41 18.70 12.72 8.10
N GLU A 42 18.81 11.87 9.13
CA GLU A 42 18.14 10.56 9.18
C GLU A 42 16.62 10.69 9.12
N ALA A 43 16.04 11.64 9.86
CA ALA A 43 14.61 11.92 9.85
C ALA A 43 14.12 12.39 8.46
N ARG A 44 14.88 13.26 7.80
CA ARG A 44 14.56 13.71 6.44
C ARG A 44 14.61 12.55 5.45
N ASN A 45 15.66 11.73 5.49
CA ASN A 45 15.80 10.56 4.62
C ASN A 45 14.67 9.54 4.87
N ALA A 46 14.27 9.34 6.12
CA ALA A 46 13.15 8.46 6.46
C ALA A 46 11.83 9.02 5.93
N PHE A 47 11.60 10.33 6.09
CA PHE A 47 10.39 11.00 5.58
C PHE A 47 10.27 10.89 4.06
N ASP A 48 11.36 11.07 3.32
CA ASP A 48 11.39 10.91 1.87
C ASP A 48 11.05 9.48 1.44
N LYS A 49 11.55 8.46 2.15
CA LYS A 49 11.19 7.05 1.90
C LYS A 49 9.72 6.77 2.18
N LEU A 50 9.17 7.35 3.25
CA LEU A 50 7.75 7.25 3.58
C LEU A 50 6.89 7.89 2.48
N LYS A 51 7.25 9.07 1.98
CA LYS A 51 6.56 9.71 0.85
C LYS A 51 6.57 8.83 -0.40
N GLN A 52 7.70 8.24 -0.74
CA GLN A 52 7.83 7.33 -1.89
C GLN A 52 6.96 6.07 -1.73
N GLU A 53 6.98 5.43 -0.57
CA GLU A 53 6.18 4.24 -0.29
C GLU A 53 4.67 4.55 -0.37
N ILE A 54 4.23 5.67 0.21
CA ILE A 54 2.84 6.14 0.15
C ILE A 54 2.41 6.38 -1.30
N GLN A 55 3.25 6.97 -2.13
CA GLN A 55 2.95 7.20 -3.54
C GLN A 55 2.84 5.90 -4.34
N ILE A 56 3.69 4.92 -4.06
CA ILE A 56 3.60 3.57 -4.66
C ILE A 56 2.27 2.93 -4.27
N ASN A 57 1.89 2.98 -3.00
CA ASN A 57 0.64 2.42 -2.50
C ASN A 57 -0.58 3.09 -3.15
N LYS A 58 -0.58 4.42 -3.26
CA LYS A 58 -1.61 5.18 -3.96
C LYS A 58 -1.80 4.68 -5.39
N ASN A 59 -0.71 4.61 -6.16
CA ASN A 59 -0.76 4.17 -7.56
C ASN A 59 -1.24 2.72 -7.70
N SER A 60 -0.81 1.84 -6.80
CA SER A 60 -1.25 0.45 -6.74
C SER A 60 -2.75 0.33 -6.49
N LEU A 61 -3.29 1.07 -5.51
CA LEU A 61 -4.71 1.11 -5.19
C LEU A 61 -5.55 1.62 -6.36
N HIS A 62 -5.22 2.78 -6.91
CA HIS A 62 -5.95 3.36 -8.04
C HIS A 62 -5.98 2.44 -9.26
N THR A 63 -4.82 1.89 -9.62
CA THR A 63 -4.71 0.97 -10.76
C THR A 63 -5.55 -0.27 -10.54
N SER A 64 -5.46 -0.89 -9.35
CA SER A 64 -6.21 -2.10 -9.02
C SER A 64 -7.72 -1.86 -9.01
N VAL A 65 -8.18 -0.80 -8.36
CA VAL A 65 -9.62 -0.48 -8.29
C VAL A 65 -10.18 -0.24 -9.69
N LYS A 66 -9.52 0.62 -10.49
CA LYS A 66 -9.97 0.93 -11.85
C LYS A 66 -10.01 -0.32 -12.75
N THR A 67 -8.95 -1.12 -12.73
CA THR A 67 -8.86 -2.31 -13.58
C THR A 67 -9.88 -3.36 -13.16
N ASN A 68 -10.04 -3.58 -11.85
CA ASN A 68 -10.97 -4.57 -11.34
C ASN A 68 -12.43 -4.17 -11.57
N LEU A 69 -12.80 -2.91 -11.38
CA LEU A 69 -14.15 -2.43 -11.71
C LEU A 69 -14.45 -2.64 -13.19
N HIS A 70 -13.53 -2.26 -14.08
CA HIS A 70 -13.69 -2.49 -15.52
C HIS A 70 -13.86 -3.98 -15.85
N PHE A 71 -13.04 -4.85 -15.22
CA PHE A 71 -13.16 -6.31 -15.40
C PHE A 71 -14.54 -6.84 -14.95
N LEU A 72 -15.04 -6.41 -13.79
CA LEU A 72 -16.34 -6.81 -13.27
C LEU A 72 -17.50 -6.26 -14.13
N ASP A 73 -17.35 -5.05 -14.67
CA ASP A 73 -18.33 -4.48 -15.61
C ASP A 73 -18.39 -5.31 -16.90
N MET A 74 -17.23 -5.71 -17.43
CA MET A 74 -17.19 -6.60 -18.60
C MET A 74 -17.82 -7.97 -18.32
N LEU A 75 -17.52 -8.58 -17.15
CA LEU A 75 -18.16 -9.82 -16.72
C LEU A 75 -19.68 -9.68 -16.71
N GLN A 76 -20.17 -8.59 -16.14
CA GLN A 76 -21.60 -8.34 -15.99
C GLN A 76 -22.30 -8.06 -17.33
N ALA A 77 -21.68 -7.26 -18.19
CA ALA A 77 -22.26 -6.85 -19.46
C ALA A 77 -22.13 -7.91 -20.57
N GLU A 78 -21.00 -8.57 -20.64
CA GLU A 78 -20.65 -9.42 -21.77
C GLU A 78 -20.86 -10.90 -21.48
N LEU A 79 -20.58 -11.40 -20.26
CA LEU A 79 -20.62 -12.82 -19.94
C LEU A 79 -21.95 -13.25 -19.31
N LEU A 80 -22.43 -12.55 -18.27
CA LEU A 80 -23.62 -12.96 -17.53
C LEU A 80 -24.90 -13.11 -18.36
N PRO A 81 -25.16 -12.32 -19.43
CA PRO A 81 -26.32 -12.52 -20.29
C PRO A 81 -26.30 -13.84 -21.07
N HIS A 82 -25.11 -14.39 -21.30
CA HIS A 82 -24.91 -15.59 -22.08
C HIS A 82 -24.70 -16.86 -21.24
N ILE A 83 -24.95 -16.80 -19.92
CA ILE A 83 -24.77 -17.94 -19.02
C ILE A 83 -26.13 -18.43 -18.51
N ASN A 84 -26.31 -19.75 -18.50
CA ASN A 84 -27.46 -20.42 -17.87
C ASN A 84 -27.27 -20.62 -16.36
N ALA A 85 -28.28 -21.13 -15.67
CA ALA A 85 -28.25 -21.40 -14.24
C ALA A 85 -27.09 -22.33 -13.79
N LYS A 86 -26.60 -23.18 -14.68
CA LYS A 86 -25.52 -24.18 -14.42
C LYS A 86 -24.13 -23.67 -14.82
N LEU A 87 -23.92 -22.34 -14.96
CA LEU A 87 -22.68 -21.76 -15.45
C LEU A 87 -22.20 -22.34 -16.80
N GLN A 88 -23.12 -22.58 -17.72
CA GLN A 88 -22.78 -22.95 -19.08
C GLN A 88 -23.04 -21.74 -19.98
N TYR A 89 -22.06 -21.44 -20.83
CA TYR A 89 -22.24 -20.46 -21.90
C TYR A 89 -23.22 -21.02 -22.94
N ILE A 90 -24.16 -20.17 -23.36
CA ILE A 90 -25.12 -20.48 -24.45
C ILE A 90 -25.04 -19.33 -25.45
N GLY A 91 -24.58 -19.62 -26.65
CA GLY A 91 -24.46 -18.63 -27.72
C GLY A 91 -23.66 -19.14 -28.91
N THR A 92 -23.33 -18.26 -29.84
CA THR A 92 -22.53 -18.65 -30.99
C THR A 92 -21.04 -18.74 -30.66
N ALA A 93 -20.29 -19.59 -31.34
CA ALA A 93 -18.85 -19.70 -31.18
C ALA A 93 -18.13 -18.35 -31.40
N LYS A 94 -18.60 -17.55 -32.33
CA LYS A 94 -18.06 -16.20 -32.61
C LYS A 94 -18.18 -15.26 -31.40
N VAL A 95 -19.34 -15.23 -30.76
CA VAL A 95 -19.57 -14.41 -29.55
C VAL A 95 -18.74 -14.92 -28.40
N ALA A 96 -18.67 -16.25 -28.19
CA ALA A 96 -17.84 -16.87 -27.18
C ALA A 96 -16.35 -16.49 -27.33
N THR A 97 -15.82 -16.50 -28.54
CA THR A 97 -14.41 -16.10 -28.83
C THR A 97 -14.18 -14.62 -28.48
N VAL A 98 -15.12 -13.73 -28.82
CA VAL A 98 -15.02 -12.31 -28.49
C VAL A 98 -15.04 -12.10 -26.95
N ILE A 99 -15.96 -12.75 -26.25
CA ILE A 99 -16.04 -12.68 -24.78
C ILE A 99 -14.75 -13.22 -24.16
N ASN A 100 -14.27 -14.40 -24.60
CA ASN A 100 -13.05 -15.00 -24.07
C ASN A 100 -11.80 -14.13 -24.30
N SER A 101 -11.71 -13.45 -25.45
CA SER A 101 -10.60 -12.53 -25.72
C SER A 101 -10.58 -11.33 -24.75
N LYS A 102 -11.75 -10.84 -24.33
CA LYS A 102 -11.91 -9.72 -23.40
C LYS A 102 -11.77 -10.16 -21.94
N VAL A 103 -12.43 -11.24 -21.55
CA VAL A 103 -12.61 -11.63 -20.15
C VAL A 103 -11.66 -12.77 -19.74
N LYS A 104 -11.15 -13.56 -20.72
CA LYS A 104 -10.24 -14.71 -20.50
C LYS A 104 -10.72 -15.72 -19.42
N THR A 105 -12.04 -15.84 -19.27
CA THR A 105 -12.67 -16.66 -18.22
C THR A 105 -13.44 -17.85 -18.74
N ILE A 106 -13.57 -17.96 -20.07
CA ILE A 106 -14.30 -19.09 -20.69
C ILE A 106 -13.28 -20.10 -21.18
N ALA A 107 -13.23 -21.26 -20.56
CA ALA A 107 -12.59 -22.41 -21.18
C ALA A 107 -13.56 -22.97 -22.25
N LEU A 108 -13.32 -22.56 -23.47
CA LEU A 108 -14.02 -23.17 -24.62
C LEU A 108 -13.38 -24.52 -24.90
N ILE A 109 -14.00 -25.56 -24.36
CA ILE A 109 -13.61 -26.92 -24.68
C ILE A 109 -14.16 -27.21 -26.07
N ASP A 110 -13.25 -27.39 -27.04
CA ASP A 110 -13.46 -27.88 -28.39
C ASP A 110 -14.54 -27.15 -29.23
N LEU A 111 -14.17 -25.98 -29.76
CA LEU A 111 -14.94 -25.26 -30.78
C LEU A 111 -14.71 -25.81 -32.21
N ASN A 112 -14.22 -27.06 -32.36
CA ASN A 112 -13.94 -27.64 -33.68
C ASN A 112 -15.19 -27.97 -34.47
N ASP A 113 -16.37 -27.89 -33.85
CA ASP A 113 -17.64 -28.09 -34.55
C ASP A 113 -18.24 -26.75 -34.97
N THR A 114 -17.74 -26.18 -36.09
CA THR A 114 -18.20 -24.93 -36.67
C THR A 114 -19.57 -25.03 -37.35
N THR A 115 -20.21 -26.16 -37.33
CA THR A 115 -21.49 -26.43 -38.01
C THR A 115 -22.70 -26.12 -37.15
N SER A 116 -22.55 -26.04 -35.82
CA SER A 116 -23.63 -25.73 -34.92
C SER A 116 -23.78 -24.21 -34.74
N SER A 117 -24.98 -23.66 -34.97
CA SER A 117 -25.29 -22.25 -34.74
C SER A 117 -25.25 -21.82 -33.27
N THR A 118 -25.32 -22.81 -32.36
CA THR A 118 -25.32 -22.57 -30.90
C THR A 118 -24.36 -23.52 -30.22
N VAL A 119 -23.48 -22.99 -29.41
CA VAL A 119 -22.50 -23.71 -28.59
C VAL A 119 -22.92 -23.67 -27.14
N ILE A 120 -22.85 -24.79 -26.44
CA ILE A 120 -22.98 -24.89 -24.99
C ILE A 120 -21.62 -25.32 -24.44
N ALA A 121 -20.97 -24.46 -23.68
CA ALA A 121 -19.65 -24.69 -23.10
C ALA A 121 -19.65 -24.43 -21.60
N PRO A 122 -18.94 -25.22 -20.78
CA PRO A 122 -18.76 -24.91 -19.37
C PRO A 122 -17.99 -23.60 -19.23
N VAL A 123 -18.36 -22.78 -18.25
CA VAL A 123 -17.66 -21.56 -17.90
C VAL A 123 -16.77 -21.85 -16.70
N ILE A 124 -15.47 -21.75 -16.91
CA ILE A 124 -14.50 -21.79 -15.81
C ILE A 124 -14.19 -20.34 -15.45
N ILE A 125 -14.51 -19.95 -14.21
CA ILE A 125 -14.26 -18.61 -13.71
C ILE A 125 -12.83 -18.59 -13.18
N THR A 126 -11.95 -17.88 -13.85
CA THR A 126 -10.62 -17.59 -13.33
C THR A 126 -10.54 -16.13 -12.92
N MET A 127 -10.28 -15.88 -11.63
CA MET A 127 -10.04 -14.52 -11.12
C MET A 127 -8.57 -14.08 -11.30
N GLY A 128 -7.80 -14.77 -12.16
CA GLY A 128 -6.40 -14.44 -12.44
C GLY A 128 -6.16 -13.07 -13.04
N ASN A 129 -7.21 -12.44 -13.60
CA ASN A 129 -7.15 -11.07 -14.09
C ASN A 129 -7.49 -10.02 -13.00
N PHE A 130 -7.90 -10.48 -11.80
CA PHE A 130 -8.18 -9.59 -10.69
C PHE A 130 -6.87 -9.12 -10.05
N LEU A 131 -6.62 -7.82 -10.11
CA LEU A 131 -5.40 -7.23 -9.57
C LEU A 131 -5.51 -7.05 -8.06
N HIS A 132 -4.63 -7.69 -7.33
CA HIS A 132 -4.47 -7.45 -5.91
C HIS A 132 -3.53 -6.26 -5.69
N PRO A 133 -3.97 -5.16 -5.05
CA PRO A 133 -3.05 -4.09 -4.70
C PRO A 133 -2.06 -4.60 -3.66
N ILE A 134 -0.78 -4.35 -3.90
CA ILE A 134 0.27 -4.61 -2.93
C ILE A 134 0.49 -3.32 -2.16
N LEU A 135 0.16 -3.32 -0.87
CA LEU A 135 0.42 -2.20 0.02
C LEU A 135 1.69 -2.47 0.81
N HIS A 136 2.65 -1.58 0.66
CA HIS A 136 3.92 -1.60 1.36
C HIS A 136 3.80 -0.82 2.67
N ASN A 137 4.45 -1.30 3.72
CA ASN A 137 4.57 -0.63 5.01
C ASN A 137 5.99 -0.71 5.58
N SER A 138 6.96 -1.12 4.76
CA SER A 138 8.32 -1.37 5.19
C SER A 138 9.05 -0.11 5.65
N ALA A 139 8.83 1.03 4.98
CA ALA A 139 9.40 2.31 5.39
C ALA A 139 8.81 2.77 6.73
N TRP A 140 7.49 2.63 6.92
CA TRP A 140 6.79 2.96 8.16
C TRP A 140 7.28 2.10 9.34
N GLU A 141 7.32 0.77 9.16
CA GLU A 141 7.79 -0.15 10.19
C GLU A 141 9.27 0.08 10.51
N SER A 142 10.10 0.34 9.51
CA SER A 142 11.51 0.66 9.71
C SER A 142 11.70 1.97 10.49
N ALA A 143 10.96 3.03 10.14
CA ALA A 143 11.03 4.32 10.84
C ALA A 143 10.63 4.20 12.32
N LYS A 144 9.63 3.36 12.63
CA LYS A 144 9.24 3.04 14.02
C LYS A 144 10.30 2.22 14.74
N ALA A 145 10.81 1.18 14.11
CA ALA A 145 11.77 0.26 14.72
C ALA A 145 13.12 0.92 15.03
N THR A 146 13.56 1.85 14.19
CA THR A 146 14.80 2.62 14.40
C THR A 146 14.64 3.80 15.34
N GLY A 147 13.39 4.16 15.66
CA GLY A 147 13.08 5.34 16.48
C GLY A 147 13.27 6.67 15.74
N VAL A 148 13.64 6.67 14.46
CA VAL A 148 13.84 7.89 13.67
C VAL A 148 12.56 8.72 13.54
N ILE A 149 11.39 8.09 13.68
CA ILE A 149 10.09 8.75 13.67
C ILE A 149 9.96 9.82 14.76
N ASN A 150 10.71 9.69 15.88
CA ASN A 150 10.69 10.66 16.98
C ASN A 150 11.38 11.98 16.64
N TYR A 151 12.15 12.02 15.55
CA TYR A 151 12.83 13.21 15.07
C TYR A 151 12.10 13.85 13.87
N ILE A 152 11.00 13.23 13.40
CA ILE A 152 10.10 13.82 12.40
C ILE A 152 9.10 14.71 13.14
N GLU A 153 8.74 15.83 12.53
CA GLU A 153 7.74 16.75 13.07
C GLU A 153 6.40 16.03 13.35
N TYR A 154 5.80 16.28 14.51
CA TYR A 154 4.61 15.57 14.99
C TYR A 154 3.44 15.58 13.98
N GLU A 155 3.15 16.74 13.37
CA GLU A 155 2.07 16.87 12.38
C GLU A 155 2.31 16.02 11.14
N LYS A 156 3.57 15.89 10.72
CA LYS A 156 3.97 15.00 9.61
C LYS A 156 3.75 13.54 9.99
N VAL A 157 4.18 13.14 11.19
CA VAL A 157 3.97 11.78 11.70
C VAL A 157 2.49 11.46 11.80
N LEU A 158 1.69 12.39 12.33
CA LEU A 158 0.24 12.21 12.47
C LEU A 158 -0.42 11.99 11.10
N THR A 159 -0.12 12.84 10.12
CA THR A 159 -0.67 12.73 8.76
C THR A 159 -0.26 11.42 8.09
N ILE A 160 1.01 11.01 8.21
CA ILE A 160 1.50 9.72 7.70
C ILE A 160 0.76 8.56 8.36
N SER A 161 0.57 8.62 9.68
CA SER A 161 -0.11 7.56 10.42
C SER A 161 -1.55 7.34 9.96
N TYR A 162 -2.27 8.38 9.57
CA TYR A 162 -3.61 8.26 8.97
C TYR A 162 -3.59 7.46 7.67
N VAL A 163 -2.59 7.69 6.82
CA VAL A 163 -2.44 6.97 5.54
C VAL A 163 -2.17 5.48 5.77
N TYR A 164 -1.25 5.15 6.69
CA TYR A 164 -0.91 3.75 6.98
C TYR A 164 -2.00 3.02 7.79
N ASN A 165 -2.80 3.75 8.55
CA ASN A 165 -3.89 3.21 9.36
C ASN A 165 -5.26 3.35 8.67
N ALA A 166 -5.31 3.48 7.34
CA ALA A 166 -6.54 3.48 6.56
C ALA A 166 -7.28 2.13 6.72
N SER A 167 -7.86 1.92 7.90
CA SER A 167 -8.45 0.64 8.34
C SER A 167 -9.51 0.15 7.38
N ARG A 168 -10.35 1.07 6.87
CA ARG A 168 -11.45 0.74 5.99
C ARG A 168 -10.99 0.18 4.64
N ILE A 169 -9.95 0.77 4.03
CA ILE A 169 -9.34 0.20 2.81
C ILE A 169 -8.83 -1.21 3.09
N THR A 170 -8.16 -1.42 4.23
CA THR A 170 -7.62 -2.72 4.63
C THR A 170 -8.72 -3.74 4.87
N GLU A 171 -9.83 -3.35 5.51
CA GLU A 171 -11.01 -4.20 5.75
C GLU A 171 -11.66 -4.62 4.43
N GLU A 172 -11.87 -3.70 3.49
CA GLU A 172 -12.44 -4.01 2.18
C GLU A 172 -11.51 -4.88 1.33
N LEU A 173 -10.19 -4.71 1.41
CA LEU A 173 -9.23 -5.60 0.77
C LEU A 173 -9.27 -7.02 1.35
N ALA A 174 -9.48 -7.16 2.65
CA ALA A 174 -9.66 -8.44 3.30
C ALA A 174 -10.97 -9.13 2.86
N GLU A 175 -12.07 -8.36 2.74
CA GLU A 175 -13.34 -8.85 2.20
C GLU A 175 -13.20 -9.33 0.75
N ILE A 176 -12.57 -8.55 -0.10
CA ILE A 176 -12.25 -8.96 -1.48
C ILE A 176 -11.49 -10.28 -1.50
N LYS A 177 -10.45 -10.42 -0.67
CA LYS A 177 -9.66 -11.66 -0.57
C LYS A 177 -10.51 -12.86 -0.14
N MET A 178 -11.44 -12.65 0.78
CA MET A 178 -12.38 -13.68 1.22
C MET A 178 -13.32 -14.09 0.08
N LEU A 179 -13.92 -13.13 -0.62
CA LEU A 179 -14.79 -13.38 -1.75
C LEU A 179 -14.08 -14.14 -2.88
N LEU A 180 -12.84 -13.79 -3.20
CA LEU A 180 -12.05 -14.46 -4.23
C LEU A 180 -11.69 -15.90 -3.87
N ARG A 181 -11.50 -16.23 -2.58
CA ARG A 181 -11.30 -17.61 -2.14
C ARG A 181 -12.55 -18.47 -2.34
N GLN A 182 -13.74 -17.86 -2.29
CA GLN A 182 -15.01 -18.58 -2.53
C GLN A 182 -15.31 -18.74 -4.04
N ALA A 183 -14.57 -18.04 -4.91
CA ALA A 183 -14.83 -18.06 -6.35
C ALA A 183 -14.72 -19.46 -6.96
N ASP A 184 -13.79 -20.28 -6.49
CA ASP A 184 -13.56 -21.63 -6.99
C ASP A 184 -14.70 -22.60 -6.65
N GLU A 185 -15.53 -22.28 -5.66
CA GLU A 185 -16.68 -23.07 -5.22
C GLU A 185 -17.97 -22.71 -5.98
N ILE A 186 -17.93 -21.68 -6.81
CA ILE A 186 -19.09 -21.16 -7.52
C ILE A 186 -19.39 -22.05 -8.73
N ASN A 187 -20.56 -22.67 -8.68
CA ASN A 187 -21.05 -23.57 -9.72
C ASN A 187 -22.43 -23.20 -10.30
N THR A 188 -22.92 -22.02 -9.95
CA THR A 188 -24.23 -21.48 -10.37
C THR A 188 -24.16 -20.03 -10.79
N LYS A 189 -25.02 -19.63 -11.74
CA LYS A 189 -25.15 -18.23 -12.17
C LYS A 189 -25.49 -17.29 -11.01
N PRO A 190 -26.48 -17.57 -10.13
CA PRO A 190 -26.75 -16.73 -8.96
C PRO A 190 -25.54 -16.59 -8.02
N GLY A 191 -24.72 -17.64 -7.87
CA GLY A 191 -23.47 -17.58 -7.11
C GLY A 191 -22.47 -16.60 -7.72
N LEU A 192 -22.29 -16.64 -9.04
CA LEU A 192 -21.43 -15.70 -9.77
C LEU A 192 -21.94 -14.26 -9.67
N GLU A 193 -23.24 -14.04 -9.85
CA GLU A 193 -23.86 -12.72 -9.72
C GLU A 193 -23.63 -12.13 -8.31
N LYS A 194 -23.77 -12.96 -7.28
CA LYS A 194 -23.50 -12.56 -5.88
C LYS A 194 -22.03 -12.20 -5.65
N LEU A 195 -21.10 -13.02 -6.21
CA LEU A 195 -19.66 -12.74 -6.14
C LEU A 195 -19.34 -11.40 -6.81
N VAL A 196 -19.79 -11.20 -8.05
CA VAL A 196 -19.56 -9.97 -8.80
C VAL A 196 -20.11 -8.76 -8.06
N ALA A 197 -21.32 -8.87 -7.52
CA ALA A 197 -21.94 -7.79 -6.73
C ALA A 197 -21.16 -7.49 -5.45
N GLY A 198 -20.70 -8.51 -4.72
CA GLY A 198 -19.88 -8.35 -3.52
C GLY A 198 -18.55 -7.65 -3.82
N LEU A 199 -17.82 -8.14 -4.84
CA LEU A 199 -16.56 -7.54 -5.26
C LEU A 199 -16.73 -6.07 -5.71
N LYS A 200 -17.77 -5.77 -6.50
CA LYS A 200 -18.08 -4.39 -6.92
C LYS A 200 -18.36 -3.49 -5.73
N LYS A 201 -19.14 -3.97 -4.76
CA LYS A 201 -19.46 -3.21 -3.55
C LYS A 201 -18.18 -2.82 -2.80
N SER A 202 -17.30 -3.78 -2.51
CA SER A 202 -16.04 -3.52 -1.81
C SER A 202 -15.12 -2.57 -2.60
N LEU A 203 -15.01 -2.74 -3.93
CA LEU A 203 -14.23 -1.83 -4.78
C LEU A 203 -14.76 -0.40 -4.80
N ILE A 204 -16.09 -0.22 -4.84
CA ILE A 204 -16.73 1.10 -4.77
C ILE A 204 -16.47 1.75 -3.41
N LEU A 205 -16.50 0.98 -2.32
CA LEU A 205 -16.16 1.49 -0.99
C LEU A 205 -14.70 1.93 -0.93
N ILE A 206 -13.76 1.12 -1.43
CA ILE A 206 -12.35 1.52 -1.55
C ILE A 206 -12.22 2.79 -2.40
N GLN A 207 -12.93 2.88 -3.52
CA GLN A 207 -12.89 4.05 -4.40
C GLN A 207 -13.38 5.33 -3.69
N SER A 208 -14.39 5.23 -2.83
CA SER A 208 -14.86 6.36 -2.02
C SER A 208 -13.81 6.83 -1.02
N GLU A 209 -13.13 5.89 -0.36
CA GLU A 209 -12.07 6.19 0.62
C GLU A 209 -10.78 6.74 -0.04
N LEU A 210 -10.54 6.40 -1.32
CA LEU A 210 -9.37 6.90 -2.06
C LEU A 210 -9.37 8.43 -2.19
N THR A 211 -10.53 9.08 -2.15
CA THR A 211 -10.62 10.55 -2.19
C THR A 211 -9.96 11.18 -0.95
N ASP A 212 -10.24 10.61 0.23
CA ASP A 212 -9.64 11.08 1.48
C ASP A 212 -8.16 10.70 1.55
N TYR A 213 -7.83 9.47 1.13
CA TYR A 213 -6.44 9.01 1.02
C TYR A 213 -5.62 9.94 0.11
N ASP A 214 -6.12 10.29 -1.06
CA ASP A 214 -5.46 11.22 -2.00
C ASP A 214 -5.27 12.61 -1.40
N THR A 215 -6.20 13.05 -0.57
CA THR A 215 -6.09 14.34 0.13
C THR A 215 -4.94 14.32 1.13
N PHE A 216 -4.82 13.25 1.96
CA PHE A 216 -3.69 13.10 2.88
C PHE A 216 -2.36 12.96 2.14
N VAL A 217 -2.32 12.18 1.05
CA VAL A 217 -1.10 12.06 0.23
C VAL A 217 -0.65 13.41 -0.31
N ARG A 218 -1.59 14.23 -0.81
CA ARG A 218 -1.30 15.58 -1.30
C ARG A 218 -0.75 16.49 -0.20
N ILE A 219 -1.30 16.41 1.01
CA ILE A 219 -0.79 17.14 2.16
C ILE A 219 0.65 16.72 2.45
N ILE A 220 0.95 15.41 2.48
CA ILE A 220 2.29 14.89 2.71
C ILE A 220 3.28 15.33 1.61
N GLU A 221 2.85 15.37 0.35
CA GLU A 221 3.68 15.83 -0.77
C GLU A 221 4.07 17.31 -0.66
N GLN A 222 3.22 18.13 -0.03
CA GLN A 222 3.46 19.56 0.19
C GLN A 222 4.28 19.87 1.45
N MET A 223 4.51 18.87 2.31
CA MET A 223 5.37 19.00 3.48
C MET A 223 6.84 18.91 3.04
N GLU A 224 7.62 19.96 3.33
CA GLU A 224 9.07 20.01 3.11
C GLU A 224 9.87 19.33 4.23
#